data_ecf5e8c7d46cf640134b5a6a23e1d966
#
_entry.id   ecf5e8c7d46cf640134b5a6a23e1d966
#
_cell.length_a   1.000
_cell.length_b   1.000
_cell.length_c   1.000
_cell.angle_alpha   90.00
_cell.angle_beta   90.00
_cell.angle_gamma   90.00
#
_symmetry.space_group_name_H-M   'P 1'
#
loop_
_entity.id
_entity.type
_entity.pdbx_description
1 polymer ?
#
loop_
_entity_poly.entity_id
_entity_poly.type
_entity_poly.pdbx_seq_one_letter_code
_entity_poly.pdbx_strand_id
1 'polypeptide(L)'
;MVAIKVAERANSIEYAIRDVMDNVGYATKNGKKIFRLNIGDPVAFDFPTPDHIKNALIDAINSDKNYYSESEGIPELKQAIIEKEKKVNSVSIPQGNVVVTSGVSEGIQMVMSSLIEQGDEILIPGPAYPPYISYSKFWNGTPITYETIEEENWQPNPEDIRKKITEKTRAITIINPNNPTGALTKTKFVKEILDIAGEYGLTVISDEIYDQIRYEEKFVSTSKLAKDIPVVGLNGFSKVYLMTGWRLGYVYFYDQDEELKKLKEAIEKEARIRICASTPVQMAGIAALNGPQNHIIEMVEKLKIRRDYSWKRLNEIDGLSCSKPEGAFYVFPKIKDIGTKWKTDIDFVIELLKNTGVLLVHGSGFDPIYGSGHARGVFLPPIEILEQAFNKIEDFMKEN
;
A
#
# COMPACT_ATOMS: atom_id res chain seq x y z
N MET A 1 6.33 10.92 -40.90
CA MET A 1 5.93 11.46 -39.57
C MET A 1 7.15 11.37 -38.67
N VAL A 2 7.53 12.45 -38.02
CA VAL A 2 8.61 12.44 -37.02
C VAL A 2 8.01 11.90 -35.73
N ALA A 3 8.58 10.80 -35.18
CA ALA A 3 8.13 10.25 -33.89
C ALA A 3 8.49 11.26 -32.79
N ILE A 4 7.51 11.56 -31.93
CA ILE A 4 7.72 12.42 -30.75
C ILE A 4 8.58 11.65 -29.74
N LYS A 5 9.68 12.25 -29.29
CA LYS A 5 10.58 11.66 -28.30
C LYS A 5 9.92 11.71 -26.92
N VAL A 6 9.75 10.55 -26.29
CA VAL A 6 9.28 10.42 -24.90
C VAL A 6 10.49 10.52 -23.93
N ALA A 7 10.28 11.08 -22.74
CA ALA A 7 11.33 11.13 -21.73
C ALA A 7 11.70 9.70 -21.26
N GLU A 8 12.99 9.40 -21.13
CA GLU A 8 13.49 8.06 -20.76
C GLU A 8 12.92 7.57 -19.42
N ARG A 9 12.80 8.46 -18.43
CA ARG A 9 12.20 8.14 -17.15
C ARG A 9 10.74 7.65 -17.22
N ALA A 10 9.99 8.03 -18.26
CA ALA A 10 8.62 7.56 -18.46
C ALA A 10 8.58 6.08 -18.89
N ASN A 11 9.62 5.58 -19.52
CA ASN A 11 9.74 4.19 -19.95
C ASN A 11 10.13 3.26 -18.78
N SER A 12 10.59 3.79 -17.65
CA SER A 12 10.95 3.01 -16.46
C SER A 12 9.77 2.70 -15.53
N ILE A 13 8.56 3.19 -15.86
CA ILE A 13 7.36 2.95 -15.06
C ILE A 13 6.80 1.57 -15.38
N GLU A 14 6.82 0.69 -14.39
CA GLU A 14 6.20 -0.63 -14.41
C GLU A 14 5.12 -0.70 -13.34
N TYR A 15 3.97 -1.32 -13.65
CA TYR A 15 2.88 -1.48 -12.70
C TYR A 15 2.22 -2.85 -12.82
N ALA A 16 2.87 -3.86 -12.27
CA ALA A 16 2.52 -5.28 -12.36
C ALA A 16 1.05 -5.62 -12.06
N ILE A 17 0.38 -4.84 -11.20
CA ILE A 17 -1.03 -5.08 -10.84
C ILE A 17 -1.95 -4.93 -12.07
N ARG A 18 -1.53 -4.15 -13.08
CA ARG A 18 -2.28 -3.95 -14.32
C ARG A 18 -1.76 -4.73 -15.51
N ASP A 19 -0.51 -5.14 -15.51
CA ASP A 19 0.12 -5.80 -16.65
C ASP A 19 -0.56 -7.14 -17.01
N VAL A 20 -1.05 -7.86 -16.01
CA VAL A 20 -1.82 -9.10 -16.21
C VAL A 20 -3.19 -8.87 -16.87
N MET A 21 -3.70 -7.61 -16.87
CA MET A 21 -5.02 -7.29 -17.41
C MET A 21 -5.13 -7.50 -18.93
N ASP A 22 -4.03 -7.39 -19.66
CA ASP A 22 -4.01 -7.60 -21.13
C ASP A 22 -4.47 -9.01 -21.51
N ASN A 23 -4.29 -9.99 -20.61
CA ASN A 23 -4.69 -11.38 -20.81
C ASN A 23 -6.15 -11.68 -20.44
N VAL A 24 -6.85 -10.76 -19.73
CA VAL A 24 -8.27 -10.94 -19.32
C VAL A 24 -9.17 -11.06 -20.55
N GLY A 25 -8.91 -10.27 -21.59
CA GLY A 25 -9.67 -10.32 -22.84
C GLY A 25 -9.62 -11.71 -23.52
N TYR A 26 -8.46 -12.36 -23.46
CA TYR A 26 -8.30 -13.72 -23.97
C TYR A 26 -9.14 -14.72 -23.18
N ALA A 27 -9.03 -14.74 -21.85
CA ALA A 27 -9.78 -15.65 -20.99
C ALA A 27 -11.31 -15.47 -21.17
N THR A 28 -11.79 -14.23 -21.24
CA THR A 28 -13.21 -13.91 -21.44
C THR A 28 -13.73 -14.41 -22.80
N LYS A 29 -12.97 -14.19 -23.88
CA LYS A 29 -13.33 -14.69 -25.23
C LYS A 29 -13.43 -16.22 -25.29
N ASN A 30 -12.67 -16.92 -24.44
CA ASN A 30 -12.72 -18.38 -24.31
C ASN A 30 -13.77 -18.86 -23.26
N GLY A 31 -14.73 -18.01 -22.88
CA GLY A 31 -15.86 -18.36 -22.03
C GLY A 31 -15.51 -18.51 -20.54
N LYS A 32 -14.35 -18.07 -20.09
CA LYS A 32 -13.97 -18.17 -18.68
C LYS A 32 -14.65 -17.06 -17.86
N LYS A 33 -15.27 -17.43 -16.73
CA LYS A 33 -15.70 -16.48 -15.70
C LYS A 33 -14.45 -15.95 -14.99
N ILE A 34 -14.32 -14.63 -14.90
CA ILE A 34 -13.14 -14.01 -14.27
C ILE A 34 -13.35 -13.82 -12.75
N PHE A 35 -12.47 -14.41 -11.96
CA PHE A 35 -12.37 -14.25 -10.52
C PHE A 35 -11.28 -13.21 -10.21
N ARG A 36 -11.72 -11.98 -9.91
CA ARG A 36 -10.81 -10.83 -9.71
C ARG A 36 -10.23 -10.83 -8.31
N LEU A 37 -9.06 -11.44 -8.13
CA LEU A 37 -8.30 -11.44 -6.87
C LEU A 37 -7.06 -10.53 -6.95
N ASN A 38 -6.95 -9.70 -7.99
CA ASN A 38 -5.76 -8.91 -8.28
C ASN A 38 -5.80 -7.49 -7.69
N ILE A 39 -6.98 -6.90 -7.46
CA ILE A 39 -7.11 -5.48 -7.06
C ILE A 39 -7.55 -5.37 -5.61
N GLY A 40 -6.76 -4.65 -4.80
CA GLY A 40 -7.04 -4.33 -3.41
C GLY A 40 -8.04 -3.17 -3.27
N ASP A 41 -9.26 -3.35 -3.78
CA ASP A 41 -10.36 -2.40 -3.69
C ASP A 41 -11.56 -3.05 -2.97
N PRO A 42 -11.73 -2.82 -1.65
CA PRO A 42 -12.83 -3.40 -0.90
C PRO A 42 -14.21 -2.93 -1.40
N VAL A 43 -14.31 -1.70 -1.92
CA VAL A 43 -15.58 -1.12 -2.39
C VAL A 43 -16.12 -1.83 -3.65
N ALA A 44 -15.23 -2.48 -4.42
CA ALA A 44 -15.61 -3.32 -5.55
C ALA A 44 -16.30 -4.64 -5.15
N PHE A 45 -16.34 -4.93 -3.85
CA PHE A 45 -16.97 -6.09 -3.25
C PHE A 45 -18.11 -5.65 -2.30
N ASP A 46 -18.37 -6.43 -1.27
CA ASP A 46 -19.45 -6.17 -0.30
C ASP A 46 -19.00 -5.35 0.92
N PHE A 47 -18.17 -4.32 0.67
CA PHE A 47 -17.73 -3.33 1.66
C PHE A 47 -18.11 -1.92 1.17
N PRO A 48 -19.38 -1.52 1.32
CA PRO A 48 -19.83 -0.20 0.84
C PRO A 48 -19.27 0.94 1.70
N THR A 49 -18.97 2.07 1.07
CA THR A 49 -18.70 3.31 1.81
C THR A 49 -19.87 3.63 2.75
N PRO A 50 -19.65 3.93 4.04
CA PRO A 50 -20.71 4.23 5.00
C PRO A 50 -21.61 5.40 4.59
N ASP A 51 -22.90 5.31 4.92
CA ASP A 51 -23.90 6.31 4.50
C ASP A 51 -23.60 7.71 5.04
N HIS A 52 -23.15 7.84 6.29
CA HIS A 52 -22.78 9.13 6.85
C HIS A 52 -21.67 9.83 6.07
N ILE A 53 -20.71 9.08 5.49
CA ILE A 53 -19.64 9.61 4.65
C ILE A 53 -20.19 10.03 3.28
N LYS A 54 -21.05 9.19 2.67
CA LYS A 54 -21.72 9.51 1.39
C LYS A 54 -22.58 10.75 1.51
N ASN A 55 -23.38 10.82 2.57
CA ASN A 55 -24.27 11.95 2.80
C ASN A 55 -23.49 13.26 3.00
N ALA A 56 -22.37 13.22 3.74
CA ALA A 56 -21.50 14.39 3.90
C ALA A 56 -20.92 14.90 2.56
N LEU A 57 -20.60 13.99 1.62
CA LEU A 57 -20.17 14.40 0.27
C LEU A 57 -21.31 15.08 -0.49
N ILE A 58 -22.52 14.49 -0.46
CA ILE A 58 -23.70 15.04 -1.12
C ILE A 58 -24.04 16.42 -0.55
N ASP A 59 -24.00 16.55 0.77
CA ASP A 59 -24.28 17.82 1.45
C ASP A 59 -23.24 18.89 1.11
N ALA A 60 -21.96 18.51 1.02
CA ALA A 60 -20.91 19.43 0.61
C ALA A 60 -21.13 19.95 -0.82
N ILE A 61 -21.50 19.08 -1.77
CA ILE A 61 -21.81 19.46 -3.15
C ILE A 61 -23.03 20.40 -3.18
N ASN A 62 -24.09 20.05 -2.49
CA ASN A 62 -25.35 20.82 -2.46
C ASN A 62 -25.22 22.17 -1.72
N SER A 63 -24.23 22.29 -0.83
CA SER A 63 -23.92 23.53 -0.09
C SER A 63 -22.81 24.36 -0.75
N ASP A 64 -22.60 24.17 -2.04
CA ASP A 64 -21.63 24.93 -2.86
C ASP A 64 -20.17 24.87 -2.34
N LYS A 65 -19.78 23.81 -1.63
CA LYS A 65 -18.38 23.57 -1.21
C LYS A 65 -17.52 23.09 -2.40
N ASN A 66 -17.69 23.71 -3.58
CA ASN A 66 -17.08 23.30 -4.85
C ASN A 66 -15.93 24.22 -5.29
N TYR A 67 -15.48 25.09 -4.39
CA TYR A 67 -14.39 26.06 -4.61
C TYR A 67 -13.02 25.44 -4.34
N TYR A 68 -11.96 26.15 -4.72
CA TYR A 68 -10.59 25.81 -4.32
C TYR A 68 -10.37 26.12 -2.85
N SER A 69 -10.00 25.10 -2.09
CA SER A 69 -9.59 25.24 -0.68
C SER A 69 -8.09 25.51 -0.58
N GLU A 70 -7.58 25.57 0.65
CA GLU A 70 -6.15 25.66 0.93
C GLU A 70 -5.39 24.49 0.31
N SER A 71 -4.21 24.76 -0.23
CA SER A 71 -3.41 23.79 -0.97
C SER A 71 -2.96 22.62 -0.11
N GLU A 72 -2.63 22.87 1.15
CA GLU A 72 -2.24 21.87 2.12
C GLU A 72 -3.42 21.14 2.76
N GLY A 73 -4.67 21.51 2.39
CA GLY A 73 -5.92 20.95 2.91
C GLY A 73 -6.63 21.88 3.90
N ILE A 74 -7.95 21.73 3.96
CA ILE A 74 -8.80 22.54 4.84
C ILE A 74 -8.41 22.37 6.31
N PRO A 75 -8.40 23.45 7.12
CA PRO A 75 -7.93 23.41 8.51
C PRO A 75 -8.68 22.38 9.36
N GLU A 76 -9.99 22.25 9.17
CA GLU A 76 -10.84 21.33 9.92
C GLU A 76 -10.49 19.86 9.63
N LEU A 77 -10.14 19.52 8.38
CA LEU A 77 -9.70 18.18 8.05
C LEU A 77 -8.32 17.88 8.64
N LYS A 78 -7.37 18.84 8.54
CA LYS A 78 -6.05 18.67 9.15
C LYS A 78 -6.15 18.47 10.67
N GLN A 79 -7.01 19.22 11.35
CA GLN A 79 -7.27 19.03 12.77
C GLN A 79 -7.85 17.65 13.07
N ALA A 80 -8.86 17.20 12.30
CA ALA A 80 -9.45 15.88 12.46
C ALA A 80 -8.43 14.75 12.23
N ILE A 81 -7.49 14.91 11.29
CA ILE A 81 -6.38 13.98 11.06
C ILE A 81 -5.46 13.92 12.29
N ILE A 82 -5.05 15.07 12.84
CA ILE A 82 -4.21 15.16 14.05
C ILE A 82 -4.90 14.41 15.22
N GLU A 83 -6.17 14.64 15.41
CA GLU A 83 -6.96 13.99 16.46
C GLU A 83 -7.07 12.48 16.25
N LYS A 84 -7.30 12.03 15.00
CA LYS A 84 -7.29 10.60 14.65
C LYS A 84 -5.94 9.96 14.96
N GLU A 85 -4.84 10.56 14.52
CA GLU A 85 -3.51 10.01 14.76
C GLU A 85 -3.19 9.94 16.27
N LYS A 86 -3.59 10.97 17.03
CA LYS A 86 -3.45 10.96 18.49
C LYS A 86 -4.31 9.88 19.15
N LYS A 87 -5.57 9.76 18.75
CA LYS A 87 -6.54 8.83 19.37
C LYS A 87 -6.28 7.37 19.01
N VAL A 88 -6.01 7.11 17.73
CA VAL A 88 -5.90 5.74 17.18
C VAL A 88 -4.47 5.22 17.28
N ASN A 89 -3.49 6.02 16.88
CA ASN A 89 -2.10 5.63 16.74
C ASN A 89 -1.20 6.14 17.88
N SER A 90 -1.74 6.97 18.80
CA SER A 90 -1.00 7.60 19.90
C SER A 90 0.18 8.45 19.41
N VAL A 91 0.02 9.08 18.25
CA VAL A 91 1.00 9.98 17.63
C VAL A 91 0.56 11.42 17.81
N SER A 92 1.43 12.26 18.40
CA SER A 92 1.18 13.69 18.54
C SER A 92 1.85 14.44 17.39
N ILE A 93 1.05 14.90 16.43
CA ILE A 93 1.53 15.66 15.27
C ILE A 93 1.38 17.13 15.59
N PRO A 94 2.44 17.96 15.42
CA PRO A 94 2.33 19.41 15.58
C PRO A 94 1.34 20.03 14.61
N GLN A 95 0.64 21.10 15.03
CA GLN A 95 -0.25 21.83 14.15
C GLN A 95 0.53 22.40 12.95
N GLY A 96 0.02 22.20 11.74
CA GLY A 96 0.71 22.60 10.50
C GLY A 96 1.62 21.52 9.90
N ASN A 97 1.81 20.38 10.57
CA ASN A 97 2.62 19.28 10.06
C ASN A 97 1.79 18.21 9.30
N VAL A 98 0.69 18.62 8.66
CA VAL A 98 -0.16 17.75 7.83
C VAL A 98 -0.39 18.41 6.48
N VAL A 99 -0.21 17.64 5.40
CA VAL A 99 -0.56 18.00 4.02
C VAL A 99 -1.55 16.98 3.49
N VAL A 100 -2.73 17.44 3.10
CA VAL A 100 -3.78 16.60 2.50
C VAL A 100 -3.46 16.34 1.04
N THR A 101 -3.64 15.09 0.60
CA THR A 101 -3.28 14.63 -0.75
C THR A 101 -4.44 13.93 -1.45
N SER A 102 -4.37 13.81 -2.77
CA SER A 102 -5.32 13.03 -3.59
C SER A 102 -5.05 11.52 -3.47
N GLY A 103 -5.16 10.99 -2.26
CA GLY A 103 -4.78 9.65 -1.86
C GLY A 103 -3.29 9.53 -1.52
N VAL A 104 -2.93 8.45 -0.83
CA VAL A 104 -1.53 8.15 -0.46
C VAL A 104 -0.61 8.10 -1.68
N SER A 105 -1.11 7.71 -2.85
CA SER A 105 -0.30 7.67 -4.09
C SER A 105 0.28 9.03 -4.47
N GLU A 106 -0.48 10.13 -4.30
CA GLU A 106 0.04 11.48 -4.48
C GLU A 106 1.04 11.84 -3.38
N GLY A 107 0.77 11.43 -2.13
CA GLY A 107 1.71 11.61 -1.02
C GLY A 107 3.06 10.94 -1.30
N ILE A 108 3.07 9.69 -1.77
CA ILE A 108 4.30 8.99 -2.19
C ILE A 108 5.02 9.78 -3.28
N GLN A 109 4.29 10.23 -4.31
CA GLN A 109 4.87 11.00 -5.39
C GLN A 109 5.53 12.28 -4.87
N MET A 110 4.84 13.08 -4.04
CA MET A 110 5.36 14.33 -3.48
C MET A 110 6.58 14.10 -2.58
N VAL A 111 6.57 13.05 -1.77
CA VAL A 111 7.72 12.70 -0.93
C VAL A 111 8.91 12.32 -1.79
N MET A 112 8.73 11.46 -2.78
CA MET A 112 9.82 11.01 -3.66
C MET A 112 10.37 12.14 -4.53
N SER A 113 9.51 12.99 -5.11
CA SER A 113 9.94 14.13 -5.93
C SER A 113 10.70 15.20 -5.13
N SER A 114 10.34 15.38 -3.84
CA SER A 114 10.98 16.36 -2.97
C SER A 114 12.25 15.85 -2.27
N LEU A 115 12.46 14.53 -2.24
CA LEU A 115 13.56 13.90 -1.49
C LEU A 115 14.68 13.37 -2.39
N ILE A 116 14.36 12.96 -3.63
CA ILE A 116 15.27 12.23 -4.51
C ILE A 116 15.88 13.15 -5.56
N GLU A 117 17.20 13.18 -5.61
CA GLU A 117 18.00 13.68 -6.71
C GLU A 117 18.60 12.52 -7.54
N GLN A 118 19.15 12.84 -8.70
CA GLN A 118 19.76 11.82 -9.56
C GLN A 118 20.88 11.06 -8.84
N GLY A 119 20.71 9.75 -8.72
CA GLY A 119 21.68 8.84 -8.10
C GLY A 119 21.49 8.63 -6.61
N ASP A 120 20.51 9.29 -5.98
CA ASP A 120 20.13 9.00 -4.60
C ASP A 120 19.47 7.62 -4.48
N GLU A 121 19.53 7.04 -3.29
CA GLU A 121 19.02 5.72 -2.97
C GLU A 121 17.92 5.79 -1.91
N ILE A 122 16.87 4.99 -2.09
CA ILE A 122 15.80 4.80 -1.11
C ILE A 122 15.74 3.32 -0.76
N LEU A 123 15.87 3.01 0.54
CA LEU A 123 15.66 1.65 1.03
C LEU A 123 14.16 1.36 1.17
N ILE A 124 13.71 0.25 0.57
CA ILE A 124 12.31 -0.14 0.47
C ILE A 124 12.20 -1.62 0.89
N PRO A 125 11.16 -2.06 1.63
CA PRO A 125 11.02 -3.48 1.94
C PRO A 125 10.88 -4.32 0.65
N GLY A 126 11.50 -5.48 0.62
CA GLY A 126 11.35 -6.43 -0.47
C GLY A 126 10.58 -7.67 0.00
N PRO A 127 9.35 -7.90 -0.51
CA PRO A 127 8.61 -7.16 -1.55
C PRO A 127 7.81 -5.97 -1.02
N ALA A 128 7.47 -5.01 -1.90
CA ALA A 128 6.78 -3.78 -1.56
C ALA A 128 5.71 -3.36 -2.58
N TYR A 129 4.87 -2.41 -2.17
CA TYR A 129 3.91 -1.77 -3.05
C TYR A 129 4.62 -1.04 -4.22
N PRO A 130 4.35 -1.42 -5.50
CA PRO A 130 5.14 -1.00 -6.66
C PRO A 130 5.38 0.51 -6.82
N PRO A 131 4.46 1.42 -6.45
CA PRO A 131 4.70 2.85 -6.57
C PRO A 131 5.95 3.37 -5.85
N TYR A 132 6.40 2.76 -4.76
CA TYR A 132 7.64 3.15 -4.10
C TYR A 132 8.85 2.93 -5.02
N ILE A 133 8.89 1.79 -5.70
CA ILE A 133 9.93 1.47 -6.69
C ILE A 133 9.81 2.36 -7.93
N SER A 134 8.59 2.47 -8.47
CA SER A 134 8.34 3.20 -9.72
C SER A 134 8.61 4.70 -9.59
N TYR A 135 8.17 5.35 -8.51
CA TYR A 135 8.43 6.78 -8.31
C TYR A 135 9.90 7.06 -8.00
N SER A 136 10.60 6.17 -7.26
CA SER A 136 12.05 6.32 -7.08
C SER A 136 12.77 6.35 -8.43
N LYS A 137 12.50 5.38 -9.31
CA LYS A 137 13.06 5.35 -10.67
C LYS A 137 12.64 6.55 -11.53
N PHE A 138 11.37 6.96 -11.44
CA PHE A 138 10.83 8.09 -12.22
C PHE A 138 11.56 9.41 -11.91
N TRP A 139 11.99 9.58 -10.65
CA TRP A 139 12.77 10.75 -10.22
C TRP A 139 14.29 10.54 -10.32
N ASN A 140 14.73 9.53 -11.12
CA ASN A 140 16.13 9.16 -11.34
C ASN A 140 16.91 8.72 -10.08
N GLY A 141 16.21 8.30 -9.05
CA GLY A 141 16.79 7.62 -7.90
C GLY A 141 16.88 6.11 -8.12
N THR A 142 17.55 5.44 -7.21
CA THR A 142 17.73 4.00 -7.19
C THR A 142 16.97 3.39 -6.02
N PRO A 143 15.88 2.63 -6.26
CA PRO A 143 15.25 1.85 -5.21
C PRO A 143 16.15 0.67 -4.84
N ILE A 144 16.49 0.56 -3.56
CA ILE A 144 17.26 -0.55 -2.99
C ILE A 144 16.32 -1.34 -2.08
N THR A 145 15.97 -2.55 -2.46
CA THR A 145 15.08 -3.36 -1.63
C THR A 145 15.87 -4.12 -0.56
N TYR A 146 15.42 -4.02 0.70
CA TYR A 146 15.97 -4.82 1.80
C TYR A 146 15.12 -6.06 2.05
N GLU A 147 15.76 -7.11 2.51
CA GLU A 147 15.13 -8.39 2.77
C GLU A 147 14.05 -8.31 3.85
N THR A 148 12.90 -8.93 3.57
CA THR A 148 11.94 -9.36 4.59
C THR A 148 11.91 -10.89 4.58
N ILE A 149 12.09 -11.52 5.75
CA ILE A 149 12.31 -12.95 5.88
C ILE A 149 10.96 -13.67 5.86
N GLU A 150 10.68 -14.44 4.80
CA GLU A 150 9.40 -15.16 4.62
C GLU A 150 9.13 -16.13 5.77
N GLU A 151 10.15 -16.87 6.20
CA GLU A 151 10.08 -17.87 7.27
C GLU A 151 9.76 -17.24 8.64
N GLU A 152 10.04 -15.95 8.81
CA GLU A 152 9.70 -15.15 9.98
C GLU A 152 8.41 -14.33 9.80
N ASN A 153 7.54 -14.74 8.89
CA ASN A 153 6.33 -14.00 8.51
C ASN A 153 6.63 -12.62 7.96
N TRP A 154 7.61 -12.55 7.05
CA TRP A 154 8.01 -11.34 6.33
C TRP A 154 8.51 -10.21 7.25
N GLN A 155 9.19 -10.55 8.36
CA GLN A 155 9.82 -9.53 9.19
C GLN A 155 11.05 -8.96 8.51
N PRO A 156 11.32 -7.65 8.64
CA PRO A 156 12.53 -7.03 8.10
C PRO A 156 13.81 -7.67 8.65
N ASN A 157 14.84 -7.75 7.81
CA ASN A 157 16.19 -8.14 8.22
C ASN A 157 17.05 -6.89 8.50
N PRO A 158 17.28 -6.50 9.77
CA PRO A 158 18.03 -5.28 10.10
C PRO A 158 19.49 -5.31 9.62
N GLU A 159 20.11 -6.49 9.59
CA GLU A 159 21.48 -6.65 9.11
C GLU A 159 21.59 -6.40 7.60
N ASP A 160 20.57 -6.81 6.84
CA ASP A 160 20.53 -6.53 5.41
C ASP A 160 20.28 -5.03 5.14
N ILE A 161 19.47 -4.37 5.96
CA ILE A 161 19.29 -2.91 5.90
C ILE A 161 20.64 -2.21 6.10
N ARG A 162 21.40 -2.55 7.16
CA ARG A 162 22.72 -1.95 7.44
C ARG A 162 23.68 -2.13 6.29
N LYS A 163 23.74 -3.32 5.69
CA LYS A 163 24.62 -3.64 4.55
C LYS A 163 24.30 -2.83 3.29
N LYS A 164 23.06 -2.41 3.14
CA LYS A 164 22.57 -1.72 1.93
C LYS A 164 22.58 -0.20 2.05
N ILE A 165 22.81 0.34 3.24
CA ILE A 165 22.98 1.79 3.44
C ILE A 165 24.31 2.24 2.84
N THR A 166 24.26 3.31 2.03
CA THR A 166 25.42 3.99 1.47
C THR A 166 25.33 5.50 1.74
N GLU A 167 26.34 6.26 1.35
CA GLU A 167 26.33 7.73 1.42
C GLU A 167 25.23 8.38 0.55
N LYS A 168 24.67 7.60 -0.41
CA LYS A 168 23.59 8.03 -1.29
C LYS A 168 22.21 7.77 -0.71
N THR A 169 22.12 6.99 0.34
CA THR A 169 20.83 6.66 0.98
C THR A 169 20.19 7.90 1.59
N ARG A 170 18.92 8.15 1.28
CA ARG A 170 18.15 9.31 1.78
C ARG A 170 17.09 8.96 2.81
N ALA A 171 16.49 7.78 2.68
CA ALA A 171 15.45 7.34 3.61
C ALA A 171 15.34 5.82 3.66
N ILE A 172 14.72 5.33 4.74
CA ILE A 172 14.28 3.94 4.88
C ILE A 172 12.75 3.93 4.88
N THR A 173 12.14 3.15 3.98
CA THR A 173 10.68 3.01 3.89
C THR A 173 10.21 1.81 4.70
N ILE A 174 9.13 1.99 5.46
CA ILE A 174 8.37 0.93 6.14
C ILE A 174 6.94 0.98 5.57
N ILE A 175 6.37 -0.18 5.21
CA ILE A 175 4.96 -0.32 4.80
C ILE A 175 4.32 -1.28 5.78
N ASN A 176 3.47 -0.78 6.66
CA ASN A 176 2.98 -1.56 7.80
C ASN A 176 1.50 -1.26 8.13
N PRO A 177 0.60 -2.25 8.02
CA PRO A 177 0.74 -3.59 7.43
C PRO A 177 1.15 -3.60 5.96
N ASN A 178 1.88 -4.64 5.53
CA ASN A 178 2.52 -4.67 4.22
C ASN A 178 1.57 -5.07 3.07
N ASN A 179 1.75 -4.47 1.93
CA ASN A 179 1.29 -4.91 0.61
C ASN A 179 2.55 -5.25 -0.22
N PRO A 180 2.78 -6.53 -0.58
CA PRO A 180 1.78 -7.55 -0.90
C PRO A 180 1.56 -8.65 0.17
N THR A 181 2.39 -8.75 1.20
CA THR A 181 2.47 -9.94 2.07
C THR A 181 1.34 -10.04 3.10
N GLY A 182 0.71 -8.93 3.48
CA GLY A 182 -0.22 -8.88 4.61
C GLY A 182 0.46 -8.99 5.97
N ALA A 183 1.79 -8.95 6.02
CA ALA A 183 2.56 -9.01 7.25
C ALA A 183 2.39 -7.75 8.09
N LEU A 184 2.43 -7.92 9.40
CA LEU A 184 2.52 -6.83 10.37
C LEU A 184 3.94 -6.80 10.94
N THR A 185 4.68 -5.71 10.71
CA THR A 185 6.03 -5.55 11.26
C THR A 185 5.95 -5.42 12.77
N LYS A 186 6.59 -6.35 13.48
CA LYS A 186 6.61 -6.36 14.95
C LYS A 186 7.36 -5.17 15.51
N THR A 187 6.89 -4.65 16.64
CA THR A 187 7.44 -3.46 17.31
C THR A 187 8.97 -3.50 17.50
N LYS A 188 9.55 -4.68 17.75
CA LYS A 188 11.00 -4.81 17.89
C LYS A 188 11.75 -4.43 16.62
N PHE A 189 11.28 -4.88 15.45
CA PHE A 189 11.93 -4.59 14.18
C PHE A 189 11.73 -3.13 13.74
N VAL A 190 10.54 -2.55 14.02
CA VAL A 190 10.34 -1.10 13.79
C VAL A 190 11.34 -0.29 14.60
N LYS A 191 11.59 -0.65 15.89
CA LYS A 191 12.60 0.02 16.71
C LYS A 191 14.01 -0.16 16.16
N GLU A 192 14.37 -1.36 15.73
CA GLU A 192 15.69 -1.62 15.12
C GLU A 192 15.90 -0.78 13.85
N ILE A 193 14.86 -0.63 13.00
CA ILE A 193 14.93 0.24 11.81
C ILE A 193 15.10 1.71 12.23
N LEU A 194 14.37 2.16 13.25
CA LEU A 194 14.50 3.52 13.77
C LEU A 194 15.90 3.77 14.36
N ASP A 195 16.45 2.81 15.12
CA ASP A 195 17.79 2.89 15.66
C ASP A 195 18.84 2.98 14.52
N ILE A 196 18.67 2.17 13.45
CA ILE A 196 19.52 2.25 12.25
C ILE A 196 19.37 3.63 11.58
N ALA A 197 18.16 4.12 11.40
CA ALA A 197 17.94 5.43 10.80
C ALA A 197 18.66 6.54 11.59
N GLY A 198 18.60 6.49 12.93
CA GLY A 198 19.32 7.42 13.80
C GLY A 198 20.83 7.32 13.69
N GLU A 199 21.39 6.11 13.62
CA GLU A 199 22.83 5.88 13.45
C GLU A 199 23.39 6.51 12.16
N TYR A 200 22.59 6.49 11.09
CA TYR A 200 23.01 7.00 9.78
C TYR A 200 22.45 8.38 9.43
N GLY A 201 21.70 9.03 10.34
CA GLY A 201 21.09 10.33 10.10
C GLY A 201 20.04 10.31 8.98
N LEU A 202 19.25 9.24 8.89
CA LEU A 202 18.24 9.04 7.85
C LEU A 202 16.83 9.31 8.37
N THR A 203 15.95 9.82 7.52
CA THR A 203 14.51 9.85 7.82
C THR A 203 13.84 8.51 7.51
N VAL A 204 12.73 8.21 8.20
CA VAL A 204 11.91 7.05 7.92
C VAL A 204 10.62 7.49 7.23
N ILE A 205 10.30 6.86 6.09
CA ILE A 205 9.00 6.99 5.41
C ILE A 205 8.13 5.82 5.88
N SER A 206 6.99 6.12 6.54
CA SER A 206 6.09 5.10 7.08
C SER A 206 4.72 5.16 6.41
N ASP A 207 4.41 4.14 5.59
CA ASP A 207 3.08 3.96 4.99
C ASP A 207 2.21 3.10 5.91
N GLU A 208 1.21 3.72 6.52
CA GLU A 208 0.33 3.13 7.50
C GLU A 208 -1.15 3.07 7.01
N ILE A 209 -1.36 2.99 5.69
CA ILE A 209 -2.70 3.01 5.08
C ILE A 209 -3.63 1.88 5.58
N TYR A 210 -3.06 0.82 6.14
CA TYR A 210 -3.78 -0.33 6.70
C TYR A 210 -3.79 -0.37 8.23
N ASP A 211 -3.44 0.69 8.94
CA ASP A 211 -3.22 0.77 10.39
C ASP A 211 -4.31 0.14 11.26
N GLN A 212 -5.58 0.19 10.83
CA GLN A 212 -6.73 -0.38 11.53
C GLN A 212 -7.23 -1.71 10.92
N ILE A 213 -6.65 -2.16 9.79
CA ILE A 213 -6.97 -3.46 9.20
C ILE A 213 -5.94 -4.49 9.67
N ARG A 214 -6.15 -4.99 10.87
CA ARG A 214 -5.31 -5.97 11.57
C ARG A 214 -6.19 -6.96 12.31
N TYR A 215 -5.69 -8.13 12.56
CA TYR A 215 -6.51 -9.25 13.06
C TYR A 215 -6.23 -9.60 14.51
N GLU A 216 -5.15 -10.30 14.81
CA GLU A 216 -4.79 -10.71 16.18
C GLU A 216 -3.80 -9.75 16.83
N GLU A 217 -2.80 -9.33 16.07
CA GLU A 217 -1.67 -8.56 16.56
C GLU A 217 -2.01 -7.07 16.72
N LYS A 218 -1.32 -6.42 17.65
CA LYS A 218 -1.48 -4.99 17.88
C LYS A 218 -0.55 -4.20 16.96
N PHE A 219 -1.13 -3.36 16.12
CA PHE A 219 -0.39 -2.36 15.36
C PHE A 219 0.16 -1.26 16.30
N VAL A 220 1.38 -0.85 16.05
CA VAL A 220 2.00 0.33 16.69
C VAL A 220 2.61 1.19 15.60
N SER A 221 2.19 2.44 15.50
CA SER A 221 2.71 3.39 14.50
C SER A 221 4.21 3.61 14.66
N THR A 222 4.91 3.72 13.55
CA THR A 222 6.34 4.03 13.52
C THR A 222 6.64 5.33 14.25
N SER A 223 5.87 6.38 14.00
CA SER A 223 6.03 7.69 14.67
C SER A 223 5.83 7.62 16.18
N LYS A 224 5.01 6.68 16.69
CA LYS A 224 4.86 6.45 18.13
C LYS A 224 6.15 5.93 18.79
N LEU A 225 6.97 5.23 18.02
CA LEU A 225 8.22 4.60 18.47
C LEU A 225 9.45 5.46 18.18
N ALA A 226 9.32 6.45 17.32
CA ALA A 226 10.43 7.15 16.68
C ALA A 226 11.25 8.05 17.63
N LYS A 227 10.70 8.46 18.77
CA LYS A 227 11.36 9.43 19.67
C LYS A 227 11.82 10.65 18.86
N ASP A 228 13.15 10.82 18.73
CA ASP A 228 13.81 11.95 18.07
C ASP A 228 14.06 11.69 16.57
N ILE A 229 13.77 10.47 16.06
CA ILE A 229 13.98 10.15 14.65
C ILE A 229 12.89 10.80 13.78
N PRO A 230 13.24 11.54 12.73
CA PRO A 230 12.26 12.18 11.86
C PRO A 230 11.50 11.14 11.03
N VAL A 231 10.17 11.20 11.04
CA VAL A 231 9.29 10.28 10.30
C VAL A 231 8.35 11.06 9.40
N VAL A 232 8.34 10.70 8.12
CA VAL A 232 7.31 11.10 7.15
C VAL A 232 6.23 10.01 7.14
N GLY A 233 5.11 10.29 7.78
CA GLY A 233 3.99 9.36 7.83
C GLY A 233 3.02 9.54 6.66
N LEU A 234 2.58 8.46 6.08
CA LEU A 234 1.63 8.38 4.99
C LEU A 234 0.41 7.57 5.44
N ASN A 235 -0.77 8.15 5.33
CA ASN A 235 -2.03 7.46 5.63
C ASN A 235 -3.17 8.07 4.81
N GLY A 236 -4.37 7.48 4.88
CA GLY A 236 -5.48 7.99 4.08
C GLY A 236 -6.80 7.25 4.27
N PHE A 237 -7.74 7.57 3.40
CA PHE A 237 -9.14 7.18 3.55
C PHE A 237 -9.55 5.99 2.68
N SER A 238 -8.67 5.58 1.75
CA SER A 238 -9.01 4.57 0.74
C SER A 238 -9.40 3.22 1.33
N LYS A 239 -8.72 2.76 2.41
CA LYS A 239 -8.86 1.39 2.90
C LYS A 239 -9.77 1.32 4.12
N VAL A 240 -9.39 1.97 5.19
CA VAL A 240 -10.13 1.96 6.46
C VAL A 240 -11.51 2.60 6.33
N TYR A 241 -11.63 3.68 5.58
CA TYR A 241 -12.87 4.44 5.40
C TYR A 241 -13.61 4.11 4.09
N LEU A 242 -13.14 3.10 3.33
CA LEU A 242 -13.81 2.60 2.13
C LEU A 242 -14.07 3.70 1.06
N MET A 243 -13.08 4.59 0.86
CA MET A 243 -13.14 5.74 -0.06
C MET A 243 -12.11 5.61 -1.20
N THR A 244 -11.92 4.41 -1.75
CA THR A 244 -10.85 4.12 -2.72
C THR A 244 -10.89 5.01 -3.96
N GLY A 245 -12.08 5.19 -4.55
CA GLY A 245 -12.31 6.01 -5.74
C GLY A 245 -12.35 7.52 -5.47
N TRP A 246 -12.46 7.95 -4.21
CA TRP A 246 -12.62 9.36 -3.85
C TRP A 246 -11.30 10.11 -3.77
N ARG A 247 -10.19 9.39 -3.70
CA ARG A 247 -8.84 9.92 -3.75
C ARG A 247 -8.55 10.94 -2.64
N LEU A 248 -8.56 10.49 -1.37
CA LEU A 248 -8.21 11.29 -0.22
C LEU A 248 -7.15 10.58 0.64
N GLY A 249 -6.09 11.31 1.02
CA GLY A 249 -5.01 10.85 1.86
C GLY A 249 -4.27 12.03 2.47
N TYR A 250 -3.20 11.75 3.18
CA TYR A 250 -2.37 12.78 3.79
C TYR A 250 -0.94 12.30 4.02
N VAL A 251 -0.05 13.27 4.06
CA VAL A 251 1.32 13.15 4.56
C VAL A 251 1.38 13.92 5.88
N TYR A 252 2.03 13.37 6.90
CA TYR A 252 2.34 14.11 8.11
C TYR A 252 3.82 14.01 8.45
N PHE A 253 4.31 15.02 9.18
CA PHE A 253 5.70 15.12 9.57
C PHE A 253 5.78 15.01 11.09
N TYR A 254 6.33 13.87 11.56
CA TYR A 254 6.71 13.69 12.94
C TYR A 254 8.17 14.07 13.07
N ASP A 255 8.41 15.25 13.64
CA ASP A 255 9.72 15.89 13.65
C ASP A 255 9.79 16.82 14.85
N GLN A 256 10.64 16.50 15.82
CA GLN A 256 10.78 17.30 17.05
C GLN A 256 11.84 18.39 16.91
N ASP A 257 12.84 18.18 16.07
CA ASP A 257 14.02 19.02 15.92
C ASP A 257 14.04 19.84 14.61
N GLU A 258 12.89 19.93 13.92
CA GLU A 258 12.71 20.63 12.62
C GLU A 258 13.63 20.14 11.49
N GLU A 259 14.09 18.89 11.52
CA GLU A 259 14.94 18.29 10.48
C GLU A 259 14.20 18.13 9.15
N LEU A 260 12.89 17.85 9.19
CA LEU A 260 12.03 17.72 8.00
C LEU A 260 11.48 19.05 7.47
N LYS A 261 11.81 20.18 8.08
CA LYS A 261 11.25 21.49 7.72
C LYS A 261 11.39 21.81 6.22
N LYS A 262 12.57 21.60 5.63
CA LYS A 262 12.81 21.86 4.21
C LYS A 262 12.04 20.90 3.32
N LEU A 263 11.95 19.62 3.69
CA LEU A 263 11.18 18.62 2.95
C LEU A 263 9.68 18.98 2.99
N LYS A 264 9.16 19.34 4.15
CA LYS A 264 7.78 19.80 4.31
C LYS A 264 7.50 21.02 3.43
N GLU A 265 8.34 22.04 3.46
CA GLU A 265 8.21 23.24 2.63
C GLU A 265 8.22 22.90 1.12
N ALA A 266 9.02 21.93 0.69
CA ALA A 266 9.03 21.46 -0.69
C ALA A 266 7.70 20.79 -1.06
N ILE A 267 7.19 19.89 -0.22
CA ILE A 267 5.90 19.21 -0.43
C ILE A 267 4.74 20.22 -0.43
N GLU A 268 4.77 21.24 0.45
CA GLU A 268 3.79 22.33 0.43
C GLU A 268 3.82 23.15 -0.88
N LYS A 269 5.01 23.36 -1.47
CA LYS A 269 5.13 24.00 -2.79
C LYS A 269 4.52 23.15 -3.90
N GLU A 270 4.73 21.84 -3.87
CA GLU A 270 4.08 20.92 -4.83
C GLU A 270 2.55 20.93 -4.64
N ALA A 271 2.07 20.94 -3.40
CA ALA A 271 0.64 21.06 -3.12
C ALA A 271 0.04 22.35 -3.74
N ARG A 272 0.79 23.48 -3.72
CA ARG A 272 0.35 24.74 -4.37
C ARG A 272 0.29 24.64 -5.89
N ILE A 273 1.22 23.91 -6.52
CA ILE A 273 1.20 23.68 -7.97
C ILE A 273 -0.02 22.81 -8.35
N ARG A 274 -0.37 21.81 -7.56
CA ARG A 274 -1.54 20.96 -7.72
C ARG A 274 -2.86 21.74 -7.43
N ILE A 275 -2.81 22.89 -6.75
CA ILE A 275 -3.90 23.75 -6.26
C ILE A 275 -4.45 23.21 -4.94
N CYS A 276 -5.33 22.21 -4.94
CA CYS A 276 -5.86 21.57 -3.71
C CYS A 276 -6.36 20.15 -3.99
N ALA A 277 -6.51 19.32 -2.96
CA ALA A 277 -7.33 18.12 -3.03
C ALA A 277 -8.82 18.51 -3.17
N SER A 278 -9.65 17.60 -3.68
CA SER A 278 -11.10 17.86 -3.89
C SER A 278 -11.78 18.37 -2.62
N THR A 279 -12.24 19.61 -2.61
CA THR A 279 -12.87 20.24 -1.44
C THR A 279 -14.09 19.48 -0.93
N PRO A 280 -15.08 19.05 -1.78
CA PRO A 280 -16.21 18.25 -1.30
C PRO A 280 -15.77 16.93 -0.65
N VAL A 281 -14.73 16.30 -1.21
CA VAL A 281 -14.20 15.03 -0.66
C VAL A 281 -13.49 15.26 0.68
N GLN A 282 -12.84 16.41 0.86
CA GLN A 282 -12.25 16.78 2.15
C GLN A 282 -13.32 16.96 3.24
N MET A 283 -14.48 17.55 2.92
CA MET A 283 -15.62 17.65 3.84
C MET A 283 -16.14 16.26 4.23
N ALA A 284 -16.24 15.34 3.28
CA ALA A 284 -16.60 13.95 3.58
C ALA A 284 -15.52 13.24 4.44
N GLY A 285 -14.24 13.59 4.26
CA GLY A 285 -13.14 13.11 5.09
C GLY A 285 -13.29 13.50 6.56
N ILE A 286 -13.75 14.71 6.85
CA ILE A 286 -14.06 15.14 8.23
C ILE A 286 -15.15 14.26 8.83
N ALA A 287 -16.23 13.99 8.08
CA ALA A 287 -17.30 13.12 8.53
C ALA A 287 -16.83 11.66 8.72
N ALA A 288 -15.89 11.18 7.89
CA ALA A 288 -15.29 9.86 8.04
C ALA A 288 -14.52 9.74 9.36
N LEU A 289 -13.75 10.75 9.74
CA LEU A 289 -12.92 10.73 10.96
C LEU A 289 -13.74 10.94 12.23
N ASN A 290 -14.74 11.84 12.19
CA ASN A 290 -15.52 12.23 13.36
C ASN A 290 -16.81 11.44 13.55
N GLY A 291 -17.25 10.72 12.52
CA GLY A 291 -18.49 9.93 12.53
C GLY A 291 -18.34 8.56 13.19
N PRO A 292 -19.39 7.74 13.12
CA PRO A 292 -19.40 6.37 13.63
C PRO A 292 -18.33 5.51 12.97
N GLN A 293 -17.61 4.68 13.76
CA GLN A 293 -16.50 3.84 13.30
C GLN A 293 -16.86 2.33 13.27
N ASN A 294 -18.13 1.97 13.45
CA ASN A 294 -18.57 0.56 13.53
C ASN A 294 -18.23 -0.23 12.27
N HIS A 295 -18.28 0.43 11.09
CA HIS A 295 -17.94 -0.18 9.81
C HIS A 295 -16.51 -0.77 9.79
N ILE A 296 -15.58 -0.20 10.56
CA ILE A 296 -14.19 -0.70 10.64
C ILE A 296 -14.19 -2.06 11.35
N ILE A 297 -14.89 -2.16 12.47
CA ILE A 297 -15.00 -3.40 13.25
C ILE A 297 -15.65 -4.49 12.40
N GLU A 298 -16.81 -4.19 11.80
CA GLU A 298 -17.55 -5.11 10.93
C GLU A 298 -16.71 -5.58 9.72
N MET A 299 -15.97 -4.65 9.12
CA MET A 299 -15.05 -4.96 8.01
C MET A 299 -13.94 -5.91 8.46
N VAL A 300 -13.27 -5.61 9.58
CA VAL A 300 -12.15 -6.41 10.09
C VAL A 300 -12.62 -7.82 10.48
N GLU A 301 -13.77 -7.96 11.15
CA GLU A 301 -14.36 -9.26 11.49
C GLU A 301 -14.64 -10.09 10.24
N LYS A 302 -15.29 -9.50 9.24
CA LYS A 302 -15.57 -10.15 7.95
C LYS A 302 -14.29 -10.54 7.22
N LEU A 303 -13.30 -9.67 7.17
CA LEU A 303 -12.01 -9.93 6.55
C LEU A 303 -11.24 -11.04 7.29
N LYS A 304 -11.30 -11.09 8.61
CA LYS A 304 -10.66 -12.15 9.41
C LYS A 304 -11.16 -13.54 9.02
N ILE A 305 -12.47 -13.71 8.87
CA ILE A 305 -13.06 -14.98 8.43
C ILE A 305 -12.56 -15.36 7.03
N ARG A 306 -12.54 -14.40 6.11
CA ARG A 306 -12.06 -14.61 4.72
C ARG A 306 -10.57 -14.87 4.64
N ARG A 307 -9.77 -14.20 5.46
CA ARG A 307 -8.34 -14.43 5.61
C ARG A 307 -8.06 -15.85 6.08
N ASP A 308 -8.70 -16.30 7.17
CA ASP A 308 -8.50 -17.63 7.74
C ASP A 308 -8.87 -18.73 6.75
N TYR A 309 -9.99 -18.56 6.05
CA TYR A 309 -10.40 -19.44 4.95
C TYR A 309 -9.35 -19.48 3.83
N SER A 310 -8.95 -18.32 3.32
CA SER A 310 -8.02 -18.24 2.19
C SER A 310 -6.64 -18.80 2.52
N TRP A 311 -6.11 -18.45 3.70
CA TRP A 311 -4.83 -18.95 4.19
C TRP A 311 -4.85 -20.48 4.33
N LYS A 312 -5.91 -21.04 4.93
CA LYS A 312 -6.07 -22.48 5.08
C LYS A 312 -6.12 -23.17 3.71
N ARG A 313 -6.99 -22.69 2.82
CA ARG A 313 -7.16 -23.29 1.48
C ARG A 313 -5.87 -23.24 0.66
N LEU A 314 -5.14 -22.14 0.66
CA LEU A 314 -3.87 -22.04 -0.07
C LEU A 314 -2.83 -23.04 0.42
N ASN A 315 -2.77 -23.33 1.72
CA ASN A 315 -1.84 -24.31 2.28
C ASN A 315 -2.32 -25.79 2.15
N GLU A 316 -3.56 -26.03 1.78
CA GLU A 316 -4.09 -27.34 1.43
C GLU A 316 -3.82 -27.71 -0.02
N ILE A 317 -3.53 -26.76 -0.90
CA ILE A 317 -3.22 -26.98 -2.32
C ILE A 317 -1.76 -27.40 -2.44
N ASP A 318 -1.50 -28.60 -2.96
CA ASP A 318 -0.13 -29.06 -3.20
C ASP A 318 0.61 -28.15 -4.18
N GLY A 319 1.87 -27.87 -3.90
CA GLY A 319 2.68 -26.92 -4.66
C GLY A 319 2.56 -25.45 -4.23
N LEU A 320 1.65 -25.12 -3.30
CA LEU A 320 1.54 -23.77 -2.72
C LEU A 320 1.88 -23.75 -1.23
N SER A 321 2.39 -22.63 -0.75
CA SER A 321 2.53 -22.35 0.68
C SER A 321 2.35 -20.86 0.92
N CYS A 322 1.73 -20.47 2.05
CA CYS A 322 1.42 -19.08 2.35
C CYS A 322 1.57 -18.81 3.84
N SER A 323 2.33 -17.78 4.20
CA SER A 323 2.35 -17.23 5.55
C SER A 323 0.98 -16.65 5.90
N LYS A 324 0.59 -16.72 7.19
CA LYS A 324 -0.71 -16.17 7.62
C LYS A 324 -0.67 -14.65 7.65
N PRO A 325 -1.50 -13.94 6.88
CA PRO A 325 -1.55 -12.49 6.93
C PRO A 325 -2.01 -11.99 8.30
N GLU A 326 -1.31 -11.00 8.86
CA GLU A 326 -1.63 -10.40 10.15
C GLU A 326 -2.38 -9.07 10.01
N GLY A 327 -2.32 -8.46 8.80
CA GLY A 327 -3.03 -7.22 8.47
C GLY A 327 -3.34 -7.08 6.99
N ALA A 328 -3.85 -5.92 6.60
CA ALA A 328 -4.33 -5.63 5.24
C ALA A 328 -5.37 -6.67 4.77
N PHE A 329 -5.39 -7.01 3.48
CA PHE A 329 -6.34 -8.01 2.93
C PHE A 329 -5.71 -8.80 1.76
N TYR A 330 -4.41 -9.12 1.88
CA TYR A 330 -3.63 -9.83 0.87
C TYR A 330 -3.17 -11.19 1.37
N VAL A 331 -3.14 -12.17 0.46
CA VAL A 331 -2.38 -13.41 0.56
C VAL A 331 -1.24 -13.37 -0.45
N PHE A 332 -0.09 -13.92 -0.07
CA PHE A 332 1.11 -13.93 -0.91
C PHE A 332 1.74 -15.33 -0.95
N PRO A 333 1.03 -16.32 -1.57
CA PRO A 333 1.50 -17.67 -1.64
C PRO A 333 2.75 -17.80 -2.50
N LYS A 334 3.69 -18.63 -2.02
CA LYS A 334 4.84 -19.16 -2.75
C LYS A 334 4.41 -20.29 -3.64
N ILE A 335 4.96 -20.35 -4.84
CA ILE A 335 4.71 -21.38 -5.86
C ILE A 335 6.00 -22.22 -5.98
N LYS A 336 5.96 -23.50 -5.59
CA LYS A 336 7.14 -24.38 -5.50
C LYS A 336 7.82 -24.64 -6.84
N ASP A 337 7.03 -24.72 -7.91
CA ASP A 337 7.49 -25.21 -9.21
C ASP A 337 7.92 -24.09 -10.19
N ILE A 338 8.15 -22.87 -9.67
CA ILE A 338 8.77 -21.81 -10.46
C ILE A 338 10.24 -22.15 -10.75
N GLY A 339 10.65 -21.98 -12.00
CA GLY A 339 11.97 -22.36 -12.51
C GLY A 339 12.06 -23.81 -13.03
N THR A 340 11.04 -24.64 -12.79
CA THR A 340 10.96 -26.01 -13.29
C THR A 340 9.77 -26.19 -14.24
N LYS A 341 8.57 -26.11 -13.72
CA LYS A 341 7.31 -26.26 -14.45
C LYS A 341 6.90 -24.96 -15.15
N TRP A 342 6.91 -23.87 -14.43
CA TRP A 342 6.75 -22.53 -14.96
C TRP A 342 8.10 -21.81 -14.90
N LYS A 343 8.49 -21.20 -16.04
CA LYS A 343 9.76 -20.48 -16.10
C LYS A 343 9.82 -19.31 -15.10
N THR A 344 8.70 -18.61 -14.96
CA THR A 344 8.54 -17.46 -14.08
C THR A 344 7.19 -17.48 -13.38
N ASP A 345 7.03 -16.68 -12.32
CA ASP A 345 5.74 -16.43 -11.66
C ASP A 345 4.76 -15.65 -12.56
N ILE A 346 5.27 -14.89 -13.52
CA ILE A 346 4.46 -14.25 -14.58
C ILE A 346 3.81 -15.30 -15.45
N ASP A 347 4.58 -16.30 -15.90
CA ASP A 347 4.06 -17.40 -16.74
C ASP A 347 2.96 -18.17 -15.99
N PHE A 348 3.20 -18.47 -14.70
CA PHE A 348 2.20 -19.12 -13.85
C PHE A 348 0.88 -18.33 -13.77
N VAL A 349 0.95 -17.04 -13.45
CA VAL A 349 -0.25 -16.20 -13.28
C VAL A 349 -1.01 -16.05 -14.60
N ILE A 350 -0.31 -15.91 -15.72
CA ILE A 350 -0.93 -15.81 -17.06
C ILE A 350 -1.59 -17.14 -17.45
N GLU A 351 -0.92 -18.26 -17.23
CA GLU A 351 -1.43 -19.58 -17.55
C GLU A 351 -2.63 -19.94 -16.68
N LEU A 352 -2.56 -19.68 -15.37
CA LEU A 352 -3.68 -19.83 -14.44
C LEU A 352 -4.89 -19.02 -14.92
N LEU A 353 -4.70 -17.75 -15.26
CA LEU A 353 -5.78 -16.89 -15.77
C LEU A 353 -6.42 -17.45 -17.02
N LYS A 354 -5.62 -17.87 -18.01
CA LYS A 354 -6.10 -18.38 -19.29
C LYS A 354 -6.89 -19.68 -19.14
N ASN A 355 -6.48 -20.57 -18.26
CA ASN A 355 -7.10 -21.88 -18.07
C ASN A 355 -8.31 -21.84 -17.13
N THR A 356 -8.27 -21.01 -16.08
CA THR A 356 -9.26 -21.04 -15.00
C THR A 356 -10.12 -19.78 -14.87
N GLY A 357 -9.63 -18.65 -15.36
CA GLY A 357 -10.23 -17.32 -15.14
C GLY A 357 -9.83 -16.71 -13.79
N VAL A 358 -8.98 -17.31 -12.98
CA VAL A 358 -8.50 -16.72 -11.71
C VAL A 358 -7.40 -15.71 -12.00
N LEU A 359 -7.62 -14.47 -11.59
CA LEU A 359 -6.73 -13.36 -11.85
C LEU A 359 -5.99 -12.96 -10.57
N LEU A 360 -4.71 -13.29 -10.50
CA LEU A 360 -3.75 -12.91 -9.48
C LEU A 360 -2.74 -11.88 -10.03
N VAL A 361 -1.85 -11.38 -9.19
CA VAL A 361 -0.70 -10.57 -9.61
C VAL A 361 0.59 -11.35 -9.31
N HIS A 362 1.51 -11.39 -10.25
CA HIS A 362 2.80 -12.06 -10.06
C HIS A 362 3.66 -11.34 -9.00
N GLY A 363 4.38 -12.11 -8.21
CA GLY A 363 5.13 -11.60 -7.06
C GLY A 363 6.34 -10.77 -7.46
N SER A 364 7.02 -11.15 -8.57
CA SER A 364 8.15 -10.40 -9.13
C SER A 364 7.83 -8.93 -9.50
N GLY A 365 6.54 -8.61 -9.67
CA GLY A 365 6.07 -7.25 -9.88
C GLY A 365 6.02 -6.39 -8.61
N PHE A 366 6.20 -6.98 -7.43
CA PHE A 366 6.36 -6.27 -6.16
C PHE A 366 7.84 -6.17 -5.76
N ASP A 367 8.65 -7.09 -6.22
CA ASP A 367 10.10 -7.09 -6.14
C ASP A 367 10.67 -8.26 -6.96
N PRO A 368 11.61 -8.01 -7.89
CA PRO A 368 12.16 -9.07 -8.72
C PRO A 368 13.04 -10.09 -7.98
N ILE A 369 13.50 -9.75 -6.76
CA ILE A 369 14.34 -10.61 -5.93
C ILE A 369 13.47 -11.33 -4.90
N TYR A 370 12.85 -10.60 -3.98
CA TYR A 370 12.13 -11.14 -2.82
C TYR A 370 10.67 -11.49 -3.12
N GLY A 371 10.10 -10.94 -4.19
CA GLY A 371 8.75 -11.27 -4.66
C GLY A 371 8.70 -12.40 -5.65
N SER A 372 9.84 -12.73 -6.30
CA SER A 372 9.91 -13.80 -7.31
C SER A 372 9.47 -15.16 -6.73
N GLY A 373 8.78 -15.92 -7.53
CA GLY A 373 8.24 -17.22 -7.13
C GLY A 373 6.94 -17.16 -6.32
N HIS A 374 6.35 -15.99 -6.20
CA HIS A 374 5.09 -15.79 -5.48
C HIS A 374 3.98 -15.24 -6.38
N ALA A 375 2.75 -15.25 -5.85
CA ALA A 375 1.64 -14.53 -6.43
C ALA A 375 0.84 -13.79 -5.35
N ARG A 376 0.36 -12.57 -5.65
CA ARG A 376 -0.53 -11.85 -4.73
C ARG A 376 -1.98 -12.05 -5.10
N GLY A 377 -2.78 -12.47 -4.13
CA GLY A 377 -4.24 -12.45 -4.17
C GLY A 377 -4.83 -11.55 -3.08
N VAL A 378 -6.12 -11.18 -3.24
CA VAL A 378 -6.91 -10.53 -2.20
C VAL A 378 -7.97 -11.49 -1.66
N PHE A 379 -8.25 -11.42 -0.36
CA PHE A 379 -9.37 -12.16 0.25
C PHE A 379 -10.60 -11.25 0.51
N LEU A 380 -10.78 -10.26 -0.39
CA LEU A 380 -11.92 -9.33 -0.36
C LEU A 380 -13.26 -9.94 -0.80
N PRO A 381 -13.31 -10.89 -1.76
CA PRO A 381 -14.58 -11.47 -2.19
C PRO A 381 -15.27 -12.29 -1.09
N PRO A 382 -16.61 -12.47 -1.16
CA PRO A 382 -17.34 -13.44 -0.34
C PRO A 382 -16.74 -14.84 -0.41
N ILE A 383 -16.94 -15.65 0.65
CA ILE A 383 -16.35 -17.00 0.77
C ILE A 383 -16.74 -17.89 -0.40
N GLU A 384 -17.97 -17.81 -0.87
CA GLU A 384 -18.48 -18.61 -2.00
C GLU A 384 -17.73 -18.32 -3.31
N ILE A 385 -17.24 -17.09 -3.47
CA ILE A 385 -16.42 -16.71 -4.63
C ILE A 385 -14.96 -17.16 -4.42
N LEU A 386 -14.44 -17.00 -3.20
CA LEU A 386 -13.09 -17.48 -2.85
C LEU A 386 -12.99 -19.01 -3.00
N GLU A 387 -14.01 -19.75 -2.55
CA GLU A 387 -14.09 -21.22 -2.70
C GLU A 387 -14.02 -21.63 -4.18
N GLN A 388 -14.86 -21.02 -5.04
CA GLN A 388 -14.81 -21.28 -6.46
C GLN A 388 -13.44 -20.99 -7.08
N ALA A 389 -12.82 -19.88 -6.68
CA ALA A 389 -11.50 -19.50 -7.18
C ALA A 389 -10.41 -20.48 -6.71
N PHE A 390 -10.39 -20.85 -5.42
CA PHE A 390 -9.38 -21.76 -4.88
C PHE A 390 -9.55 -23.20 -5.40
N ASN A 391 -10.77 -23.69 -5.60
CA ASN A 391 -11.01 -24.98 -6.24
C ASN A 391 -10.44 -25.00 -7.67
N LYS A 392 -10.60 -23.92 -8.42
CA LYS A 392 -10.00 -23.79 -9.75
C LYS A 392 -8.46 -23.73 -9.73
N ILE A 393 -7.87 -23.09 -8.72
CA ILE A 393 -6.43 -23.13 -8.52
C ILE A 393 -5.97 -24.54 -8.20
N GLU A 394 -6.67 -25.24 -7.31
CA GLU A 394 -6.35 -26.62 -6.94
C GLU A 394 -6.43 -27.57 -8.13
N ASP A 395 -7.51 -27.50 -8.94
CA ASP A 395 -7.65 -28.32 -10.15
C ASP A 395 -6.51 -28.02 -11.14
N PHE A 396 -6.19 -26.74 -11.38
CA PHE A 396 -5.09 -26.32 -12.23
C PHE A 396 -3.73 -26.87 -11.74
N MET A 397 -3.47 -26.84 -10.43
CA MET A 397 -2.22 -27.37 -9.86
C MET A 397 -2.12 -28.88 -10.00
N LYS A 398 -3.25 -29.62 -9.94
CA LYS A 398 -3.28 -31.09 -10.13
C LYS A 398 -3.09 -31.52 -11.59
N GLU A 399 -3.62 -30.75 -12.53
CA GLU A 399 -3.55 -31.06 -13.98
C GLU A 399 -2.17 -30.75 -14.55
N ASN A 400 -1.45 -29.94 -13.91
CA ASN A 400 -0.15 -29.51 -14.32
C ASN A 400 0.93 -29.92 -13.33
#